data_4291df899626139684418004105974d0
#
_entry.id   4291df899626139684418004105974d0
#
_cell.length_a   1.000
_cell.length_b   1.000
_cell.length_c   1.000
_cell.angle_alpha   90.00
_cell.angle_beta   90.00
_cell.angle_gamma   90.00
#
_symmetry.space_group_name_H-M   'P 1'
#
loop_
_entity.id
_entity.type
_entity.pdbx_description
1 polymer ?
#
loop_
_entity_poly.entity_id
_entity_poly.type
_entity_poly.pdbx_seq_one_letter_code
_entity_poly.pdbx_strand_id
1 'polypeptide(L)'
;MTQKHHNPQIDATEHRNQFGLRIGWLASALFVLMALCPRISQAQFSGPALGINTEENPPITLTTDPAILFPASRDVYLGKGDVLTVRIFGNADYAPVVRIGIDGTVDLPLVGSVAVNDLTVHQAQGLIAQKLKAAGMFRDPQVSIQITDSPNQIVTVIGELHGIVPVIGQRRLFDVLAAVGAGGGAGSGVGATSVVVGGGGLPATASHVLTINRYGMAQPIVIDLGTDPAKSALINIPIFPRDTIIVPRVGVVYVLGAFKIQGAIPLQQNSPITLMKVAALAGGPGFEGKFNDLRIIRTTGTTRQVVRVDITKVINGKVPDPVLQAEDIVFLPSSPMKAAIKSGGISTLLGIISILVVAINQ
;
A
#
# COMPACT_ATOMS: atom_id res chain seq x y z
N MET A 1 95.03 -46.83 -29.42
CA MET A 1 93.56 -46.92 -29.84
C MET A 1 92.76 -47.15 -28.58
N THR A 2 92.18 -46.15 -27.97
CA THR A 2 91.34 -46.20 -26.79
C THR A 2 90.08 -45.45 -27.04
N GLN A 3 89.00 -46.18 -27.18
CA GLN A 3 87.66 -45.67 -27.44
C GLN A 3 87.00 -45.25 -26.10
N LYS A 4 86.63 -44.03 -25.98
CA LYS A 4 85.99 -43.45 -24.82
C LYS A 4 84.46 -43.65 -24.92
N HIS A 5 83.93 -44.53 -24.11
CA HIS A 5 82.44 -44.69 -23.97
C HIS A 5 81.85 -43.45 -23.31
N HIS A 6 80.91 -42.84 -24.06
CA HIS A 6 80.12 -41.76 -23.57
C HIS A 6 78.85 -42.35 -22.91
N ASN A 7 78.62 -42.06 -21.65
CA ASN A 7 77.52 -42.61 -20.86
C ASN A 7 76.31 -41.62 -20.89
N PRO A 8 75.17 -41.96 -21.47
CA PRO A 8 74.02 -41.05 -21.65
C PRO A 8 73.08 -40.88 -20.41
N GLN A 9 73.48 -41.39 -19.23
CA GLN A 9 72.58 -41.37 -18.05
C GLN A 9 72.61 -40.05 -17.22
N ILE A 10 73.47 -39.12 -17.49
CA ILE A 10 73.63 -37.92 -16.62
C ILE A 10 72.68 -36.80 -17.06
N ASP A 11 72.21 -36.74 -18.31
CA ASP A 11 71.35 -35.67 -18.80
C ASP A 11 69.85 -35.82 -18.41
N ALA A 12 69.36 -37.01 -18.08
CA ALA A 12 67.97 -37.23 -17.77
C ALA A 12 67.54 -36.78 -16.34
N THR A 13 68.50 -36.66 -15.43
CA THR A 13 68.22 -36.25 -14.01
C THR A 13 68.19 -34.74 -13.83
N GLU A 14 68.91 -34.01 -14.65
CA GLU A 14 68.98 -32.55 -14.55
C GLU A 14 67.70 -31.88 -15.13
N HIS A 15 67.14 -32.42 -16.22
CA HIS A 15 65.87 -31.97 -16.76
C HIS A 15 64.66 -32.28 -15.86
N ARG A 16 64.69 -33.36 -15.08
CA ARG A 16 63.62 -33.75 -14.18
C ARG A 16 63.55 -32.85 -12.94
N ASN A 17 64.67 -32.34 -12.45
CA ASN A 17 64.72 -31.44 -11.32
C ASN A 17 64.26 -30.00 -11.69
N GLN A 18 64.53 -29.53 -12.92
CA GLN A 18 64.06 -28.24 -13.36
C GLN A 18 62.57 -28.19 -13.59
N PHE A 19 61.92 -29.28 -14.03
CA PHE A 19 60.48 -29.37 -14.17
C PHE A 19 59.76 -29.40 -12.81
N GLY A 20 60.27 -30.07 -11.80
CA GLY A 20 59.74 -30.10 -10.45
C GLY A 20 59.77 -28.72 -9.77
N LEU A 21 60.88 -27.98 -9.96
CA LEU A 21 61.00 -26.61 -9.42
C LEU A 21 60.01 -25.62 -10.05
N ARG A 22 59.79 -25.70 -11.36
CA ARG A 22 58.86 -24.81 -12.07
C ARG A 22 57.40 -25.05 -11.69
N ILE A 23 56.99 -26.31 -11.48
CA ILE A 23 55.66 -26.66 -11.01
C ILE A 23 55.46 -26.22 -9.55
N GLY A 24 56.45 -26.32 -8.70
CA GLY A 24 56.40 -25.81 -7.32
C GLY A 24 56.24 -24.29 -7.24
N TRP A 25 56.92 -23.54 -8.11
CA TRP A 25 56.79 -22.08 -8.19
C TRP A 25 55.45 -21.63 -8.72
N LEU A 26 54.89 -22.32 -9.69
CA LEU A 26 53.54 -22.05 -10.23
C LEU A 26 52.44 -22.38 -9.21
N ALA A 27 52.59 -23.47 -8.44
CA ALA A 27 51.66 -23.82 -7.39
C ALA A 27 51.72 -22.82 -6.22
N SER A 28 52.93 -22.36 -5.86
CA SER A 28 53.11 -21.33 -4.80
C SER A 28 52.62 -19.95 -5.27
N ALA A 29 52.80 -19.58 -6.54
CA ALA A 29 52.25 -18.34 -7.11
C ALA A 29 50.72 -18.35 -7.17
N LEU A 30 50.11 -19.51 -7.48
CA LEU A 30 48.64 -19.66 -7.46
C LEU A 30 48.09 -19.56 -6.03
N PHE A 31 48.81 -20.09 -5.06
CA PHE A 31 48.42 -20.01 -3.63
C PHE A 31 48.54 -18.58 -3.08
N VAL A 32 49.54 -17.84 -3.49
CA VAL A 32 49.71 -16.42 -3.14
C VAL A 32 48.67 -15.56 -3.83
N LEU A 33 48.35 -15.85 -5.09
CA LEU A 33 47.27 -15.16 -5.81
C LEU A 33 45.87 -15.40 -5.18
N MET A 34 45.65 -16.62 -4.66
CA MET A 34 44.41 -16.95 -3.95
C MET A 34 44.35 -16.33 -2.53
N ALA A 35 45.50 -16.05 -1.91
CA ALA A 35 45.56 -15.35 -0.62
C ALA A 35 45.42 -13.83 -0.75
N LEU A 36 45.72 -13.27 -1.95
CA LEU A 36 45.57 -11.83 -2.22
C LEU A 36 44.18 -11.46 -2.75
N CYS A 37 43.24 -12.42 -2.96
CA CYS A 37 41.84 -12.08 -3.20
C CYS A 37 41.35 -11.24 -2.01
N PRO A 38 40.93 -9.97 -2.24
CA PRO A 38 40.35 -9.18 -1.19
C PRO A 38 39.18 -9.98 -0.63
N ARG A 39 39.26 -10.33 0.66
CA ARG A 39 38.11 -10.86 1.38
C ARG A 39 37.03 -9.78 1.26
N ILE A 40 36.11 -9.97 0.33
CA ILE A 40 34.95 -9.14 0.27
C ILE A 40 34.27 -9.29 1.62
N SER A 41 34.50 -8.29 2.48
CA SER A 41 33.88 -8.18 3.78
C SER A 41 32.38 -8.13 3.49
N GLN A 42 31.74 -9.30 3.58
CA GLN A 42 30.28 -9.32 3.57
C GLN A 42 29.86 -8.57 4.83
N ALA A 43 29.29 -7.40 4.63
CA ALA A 43 28.60 -6.71 5.69
C ALA A 43 27.53 -7.67 6.23
N GLN A 44 27.89 -8.42 7.26
CA GLN A 44 26.99 -9.32 7.96
C GLN A 44 26.04 -8.42 8.74
N PHE A 45 24.85 -8.24 8.21
CA PHE A 45 23.73 -7.72 8.98
C PHE A 45 23.41 -8.74 10.09
N SER A 46 24.06 -8.62 11.23
CA SER A 46 23.75 -9.37 12.44
C SER A 46 22.77 -8.57 13.29
N GLY A 47 21.52 -8.49 12.82
CA GLY A 47 20.42 -8.05 13.67
C GLY A 47 19.98 -9.19 14.61
N PRO A 48 19.43 -8.88 15.80
CA PRO A 48 18.89 -9.90 16.69
C PRO A 48 17.84 -10.74 15.96
N ALA A 49 17.91 -12.06 16.11
CA ALA A 49 16.85 -12.94 15.69
C ALA A 49 15.63 -12.68 16.58
N LEU A 50 14.63 -12.00 16.08
CA LEU A 50 13.39 -11.84 16.78
C LEU A 50 12.57 -13.12 16.65
N GLY A 51 12.07 -13.61 17.77
CA GLY A 51 11.03 -14.63 17.77
C GLY A 51 9.88 -14.16 16.90
N ILE A 52 9.26 -15.10 16.19
CA ILE A 52 8.15 -14.84 15.26
C ILE A 52 6.87 -14.56 16.08
N ASN A 53 6.90 -13.57 16.93
CA ASN A 53 5.70 -12.94 17.44
C ASN A 53 5.38 -11.81 16.47
N THR A 54 4.95 -12.18 15.29
CA THR A 54 4.22 -11.27 14.42
C THR A 54 2.93 -10.98 15.14
N GLU A 55 2.78 -9.75 15.63
CA GLU A 55 1.45 -9.19 15.77
C GLU A 55 0.83 -9.35 14.39
N GLU A 56 -0.09 -10.30 14.30
CA GLU A 56 -0.89 -10.48 13.10
C GLU A 56 -1.47 -9.11 12.79
N ASN A 57 -1.36 -8.69 11.55
CA ASN A 57 -2.11 -7.55 11.05
C ASN A 57 -3.58 -7.81 11.47
N PRO A 58 -4.12 -7.09 12.44
CA PRO A 58 -5.43 -7.43 12.96
C PRO A 58 -6.39 -7.43 11.78
N PRO A 59 -7.25 -8.44 11.64
CA PRO A 59 -8.19 -8.48 10.54
C PRO A 59 -9.00 -7.19 10.58
N ILE A 60 -9.03 -6.49 9.45
CA ILE A 60 -9.82 -5.25 9.34
C ILE A 60 -11.27 -5.62 9.59
N THR A 61 -11.85 -5.11 10.66
CA THR A 61 -13.24 -5.38 11.01
C THR A 61 -14.13 -4.58 10.07
N LEU A 62 -14.73 -5.26 9.11
CA LEU A 62 -15.67 -4.66 8.17
C LEU A 62 -17.01 -4.39 8.85
N THR A 63 -17.62 -3.27 8.50
CA THR A 63 -18.98 -2.95 8.95
C THR A 63 -19.96 -3.75 8.09
N THR A 64 -20.72 -4.64 8.73
CA THR A 64 -21.70 -5.51 8.05
C THR A 64 -23.16 -5.20 8.42
N ASP A 65 -23.38 -4.32 9.40
CA ASP A 65 -24.71 -3.97 9.86
C ASP A 65 -25.48 -3.18 8.79
N PRO A 66 -26.59 -3.73 8.23
CA PRO A 66 -27.40 -3.05 7.20
C PRO A 66 -28.01 -1.74 7.67
N ALA A 67 -28.29 -1.59 8.98
CA ALA A 67 -28.87 -0.37 9.53
C ALA A 67 -27.86 0.80 9.50
N ILE A 68 -26.57 0.48 9.62
CA ILE A 68 -25.47 1.45 9.52
C ILE A 68 -25.15 1.76 8.05
N LEU A 69 -25.11 0.72 7.21
CA LEU A 69 -24.76 0.85 5.80
C LEU A 69 -25.86 1.51 4.98
N PHE A 70 -27.12 1.16 5.22
CA PHE A 70 -28.28 1.62 4.46
C PHE A 70 -29.35 2.22 5.36
N PRO A 71 -29.09 3.33 6.04
CA PRO A 71 -30.13 4.00 6.82
C PRO A 71 -31.27 4.44 5.90
N ALA A 72 -32.51 4.30 6.37
CA ALA A 72 -33.70 4.58 5.58
C ALA A 72 -33.79 6.03 5.09
N SER A 73 -33.37 6.96 5.94
CA SER A 73 -33.20 8.38 5.60
C SER A 73 -32.28 9.04 6.63
N ARG A 74 -31.67 10.13 6.24
CA ARG A 74 -30.94 10.97 7.17
C ARG A 74 -31.33 12.42 6.96
N ASP A 75 -31.66 13.09 8.05
CA ASP A 75 -32.00 14.49 8.02
C ASP A 75 -30.78 15.33 7.61
N VAL A 76 -31.04 16.34 6.81
CA VAL A 76 -30.06 17.34 6.43
C VAL A 76 -29.95 18.35 7.58
N TYR A 77 -28.77 18.48 8.14
CA TYR A 77 -28.47 19.46 9.19
C TYR A 77 -28.03 20.76 8.56
N LEU A 78 -28.57 21.85 9.10
CA LEU A 78 -28.17 23.21 8.74
C LEU A 78 -26.81 23.54 9.37
N GLY A 79 -25.99 24.26 8.63
CA GLY A 79 -24.65 24.62 9.07
C GLY A 79 -24.30 26.08 8.77
N LYS A 80 -23.24 26.54 9.42
CA LYS A 80 -22.72 27.92 9.22
C LYS A 80 -22.39 28.15 7.74
N GLY A 81 -22.84 29.28 7.20
CA GLY A 81 -22.61 29.63 5.81
C GLY A 81 -23.72 29.19 4.85
N ASP A 82 -24.65 28.31 5.26
CA ASP A 82 -25.78 27.91 4.43
C ASP A 82 -26.69 29.11 4.13
N VAL A 83 -27.20 29.15 2.91
CA VAL A 83 -28.16 30.15 2.45
C VAL A 83 -29.54 29.53 2.39
N LEU A 84 -30.45 30.09 3.11
CA LEU A 84 -31.82 29.61 3.27
C LEU A 84 -32.80 30.60 2.67
N THR A 85 -33.78 30.08 1.95
CA THR A 85 -35.00 30.86 1.61
C THR A 85 -36.10 30.37 2.52
N VAL A 86 -36.64 31.29 3.34
CA VAL A 86 -37.72 31.01 4.29
C VAL A 86 -39.01 31.55 3.72
N ARG A 87 -40.05 30.68 3.61
CA ARG A 87 -41.37 31.07 3.11
C ARG A 87 -42.45 30.71 4.10
N ILE A 88 -43.52 31.54 4.14
CA ILE A 88 -44.68 31.26 4.94
C ILE A 88 -45.87 30.98 3.98
N PHE A 89 -46.51 29.84 4.18
CA PHE A 89 -47.66 29.50 3.38
C PHE A 89 -48.79 30.55 3.52
N GLY A 90 -49.38 30.96 2.39
CA GLY A 90 -50.37 31.99 2.36
C GLY A 90 -49.86 33.42 2.42
N ASN A 91 -48.52 33.64 2.50
CA ASN A 91 -47.92 34.98 2.44
C ASN A 91 -46.76 34.98 1.43
N ALA A 92 -47.06 35.33 0.18
CA ALA A 92 -46.08 35.34 -0.90
C ALA A 92 -45.00 36.38 -0.77
N ASP A 93 -45.27 37.47 -0.04
CA ASP A 93 -44.31 38.57 0.15
C ASP A 93 -43.25 38.26 1.22
N TYR A 94 -43.50 37.24 2.05
CA TYR A 94 -42.50 36.79 3.02
C TYR A 94 -41.67 35.63 2.43
N ALA A 95 -40.56 36.02 1.78
CA ALA A 95 -39.61 35.08 1.20
C ALA A 95 -38.16 35.55 1.38
N PRO A 96 -37.74 35.90 2.65
CA PRO A 96 -36.37 36.34 2.86
C PRO A 96 -35.36 35.26 2.51
N VAL A 97 -34.25 35.68 1.86
CA VAL A 97 -33.05 34.87 1.61
C VAL A 97 -32.04 35.29 2.66
N VAL A 98 -31.67 34.37 3.53
CA VAL A 98 -30.80 34.62 4.68
C VAL A 98 -29.65 33.64 4.72
N ARG A 99 -28.50 34.08 5.21
CA ARG A 99 -27.32 33.23 5.41
C ARG A 99 -27.15 32.96 6.91
N ILE A 100 -26.83 31.70 7.22
CA ILE A 100 -26.45 31.32 8.59
C ILE A 100 -25.10 31.95 8.92
N GLY A 101 -25.06 32.78 9.96
CA GLY A 101 -23.86 33.45 10.42
C GLY A 101 -22.83 32.49 11.02
N ILE A 102 -21.63 32.98 11.28
CA ILE A 102 -20.56 32.23 11.98
C ILE A 102 -20.91 31.91 13.43
N ASP A 103 -21.85 32.64 14.01
CA ASP A 103 -22.46 32.41 15.31
C ASP A 103 -23.52 31.30 15.29
N GLY A 104 -23.89 30.83 14.10
CA GLY A 104 -24.90 29.78 13.90
C GLY A 104 -26.35 30.31 13.92
N THR A 105 -26.54 31.61 13.79
CA THR A 105 -27.86 32.24 13.77
C THR A 105 -28.25 32.74 12.39
N VAL A 106 -29.55 32.91 12.15
CA VAL A 106 -30.10 33.60 10.99
C VAL A 106 -30.91 34.82 11.48
N ASP A 107 -30.76 35.92 10.78
CA ASP A 107 -31.56 37.14 11.06
C ASP A 107 -32.77 37.15 10.11
N LEU A 108 -33.93 36.99 10.70
CA LEU A 108 -35.19 36.96 9.95
C LEU A 108 -35.97 38.24 10.19
N PRO A 109 -36.51 38.87 9.14
CA PRO A 109 -37.44 39.98 9.31
C PRO A 109 -38.55 39.60 10.28
N LEU A 110 -38.97 40.55 11.14
CA LEU A 110 -40.03 40.42 12.14
C LEU A 110 -39.72 39.53 13.36
N VAL A 111 -38.74 38.64 13.27
CA VAL A 111 -38.39 37.64 14.32
C VAL A 111 -37.09 37.94 14.99
N GLY A 112 -36.18 38.61 14.26
CA GLY A 112 -34.81 38.82 14.71
C GLY A 112 -33.94 37.60 14.57
N SER A 113 -32.95 37.46 15.42
CA SER A 113 -31.95 36.38 15.35
C SER A 113 -32.50 35.07 15.90
N VAL A 114 -32.30 33.98 15.12
CA VAL A 114 -32.74 32.62 15.44
C VAL A 114 -31.56 31.66 15.29
N ALA A 115 -31.21 30.92 16.33
CA ALA A 115 -30.16 29.91 16.28
C ALA A 115 -30.68 28.66 15.55
N VAL A 116 -30.04 28.35 14.43
CA VAL A 116 -30.46 27.20 13.56
C VAL A 116 -29.32 26.24 13.25
N ASN A 117 -28.11 26.52 13.70
CA ASN A 117 -26.96 25.65 13.47
C ASN A 117 -27.17 24.28 14.10
N ASP A 118 -26.79 23.20 13.36
CA ASP A 118 -26.94 21.80 13.76
C ASP A 118 -28.40 21.35 14.01
N LEU A 119 -29.40 22.16 13.61
CA LEU A 119 -30.79 21.73 13.54
C LEU A 119 -31.07 21.07 12.19
N THR A 120 -32.01 20.12 12.18
CA THR A 120 -32.61 19.65 10.93
C THR A 120 -33.47 20.73 10.31
N VAL A 121 -33.72 20.67 8.99
CA VAL A 121 -34.62 21.60 8.32
C VAL A 121 -35.98 21.63 9.00
N HIS A 122 -36.50 20.45 9.39
CA HIS A 122 -37.78 20.36 10.09
C HIS A 122 -37.79 21.02 11.47
N GLN A 123 -36.74 20.82 12.24
CA GLN A 123 -36.58 21.47 13.56
C GLN A 123 -36.49 22.99 13.43
N ALA A 124 -35.73 23.46 12.44
CA ALA A 124 -35.60 24.89 12.16
C ALA A 124 -36.93 25.50 11.70
N GLN A 125 -37.71 24.80 10.87
CA GLN A 125 -39.07 25.24 10.49
C GLN A 125 -39.97 25.39 11.70
N GLY A 126 -40.01 24.41 12.61
CA GLY A 126 -40.78 24.45 13.84
C GLY A 126 -40.34 25.60 14.76
N LEU A 127 -39.04 25.83 14.93
CA LEU A 127 -38.51 26.90 15.78
C LEU A 127 -38.86 28.27 15.20
N ILE A 128 -38.72 28.48 13.89
CA ILE A 128 -39.06 29.76 13.24
C ILE A 128 -40.60 29.99 13.29
N ALA A 129 -41.40 28.97 13.08
CA ALA A 129 -42.86 29.06 13.20
C ALA A 129 -43.28 29.52 14.62
N GLN A 130 -42.66 28.90 15.64
CA GLN A 130 -42.91 29.27 17.05
C GLN A 130 -42.52 30.71 17.35
N LYS A 131 -41.37 31.16 16.85
CA LYS A 131 -40.89 32.55 17.01
C LYS A 131 -41.82 33.56 16.31
N LEU A 132 -42.28 33.26 15.09
CA LEU A 132 -43.23 34.09 14.34
C LEU A 132 -44.57 34.19 15.05
N LYS A 133 -45.06 33.09 15.64
CA LYS A 133 -46.26 33.09 16.48
C LYS A 133 -46.07 33.91 17.76
N ALA A 134 -44.94 33.77 18.42
CA ALA A 134 -44.63 34.54 19.64
C ALA A 134 -44.51 36.06 19.35
N ALA A 135 -44.06 36.44 18.17
CA ALA A 135 -44.02 37.84 17.74
C ALA A 135 -45.44 38.42 17.41
N GLY A 136 -46.48 37.61 17.51
CA GLY A 136 -47.86 38.05 17.30
C GLY A 136 -48.26 38.36 15.85
N MET A 137 -47.37 38.08 14.88
CA MET A 137 -47.54 38.41 13.47
C MET A 137 -48.43 37.40 12.73
N PHE A 138 -48.36 36.13 13.17
CA PHE A 138 -49.13 35.01 12.54
C PHE A 138 -49.75 34.15 13.66
N ARG A 139 -50.98 33.68 13.42
CA ARG A 139 -51.68 32.79 14.38
C ARG A 139 -51.17 31.34 14.29
N ASP A 140 -50.91 30.84 13.07
CA ASP A 140 -50.46 29.47 12.81
C ASP A 140 -49.60 29.46 11.53
N PRO A 141 -48.36 29.98 11.59
CA PRO A 141 -47.53 30.07 10.39
C PRO A 141 -46.98 28.70 9.98
N GLN A 142 -47.32 28.28 8.75
CA GLN A 142 -46.73 27.14 8.11
C GLN A 142 -45.45 27.58 7.39
N VAL A 143 -44.31 27.28 8.01
CA VAL A 143 -42.96 27.69 7.52
C VAL A 143 -42.37 26.61 6.62
N SER A 144 -41.89 27.02 5.47
CA SER A 144 -41.10 26.18 4.56
C SER A 144 -39.68 26.78 4.43
N ILE A 145 -38.69 25.94 4.57
CA ILE A 145 -37.26 26.34 4.40
C ILE A 145 -36.73 25.58 3.20
N GLN A 146 -36.15 26.32 2.26
CA GLN A 146 -35.42 25.77 1.13
C GLN A 146 -33.95 26.19 1.25
N ILE A 147 -33.04 25.22 1.19
CA ILE A 147 -31.60 25.48 1.12
C ILE A 147 -31.28 25.85 -0.32
N THR A 148 -30.76 27.09 -0.52
CA THR A 148 -30.43 27.60 -1.85
C THR A 148 -28.96 27.38 -2.18
N ASP A 149 -28.09 27.54 -1.19
CA ASP A 149 -26.65 27.30 -1.30
C ASP A 149 -26.13 26.77 0.04
N SER A 150 -25.20 25.80 0.01
CA SER A 150 -24.69 25.19 1.22
C SER A 150 -23.25 24.73 1.05
N PRO A 151 -22.29 25.42 1.65
CA PRO A 151 -20.92 24.95 1.72
C PRO A 151 -20.76 23.71 2.60
N ASN A 152 -21.78 23.35 3.40
CA ASN A 152 -21.76 22.18 4.27
C ASN A 152 -22.33 20.91 3.60
N GLN A 153 -22.99 21.04 2.44
CA GLN A 153 -23.47 19.91 1.66
C GLN A 153 -22.40 19.36 0.71
N ILE A 154 -21.25 19.07 1.30
CA ILE A 154 -20.10 18.49 0.60
C ILE A 154 -19.69 17.20 1.27
N VAL A 155 -19.09 16.33 0.47
CA VAL A 155 -18.36 15.13 0.91
C VAL A 155 -16.89 15.35 0.58
N THR A 156 -16.04 15.09 1.55
CA THR A 156 -14.58 15.19 1.39
C THR A 156 -14.02 13.80 1.16
N VAL A 157 -13.27 13.62 0.09
CA VAL A 157 -12.51 12.38 -0.17
C VAL A 157 -11.04 12.68 0.04
N ILE A 158 -10.36 11.86 0.85
CA ILE A 158 -8.93 12.02 1.20
C ILE A 158 -8.18 10.70 1.04
N GLY A 159 -6.90 10.80 0.69
CA GLY A 159 -6.01 9.68 0.49
C GLY A 159 -5.52 9.56 -0.95
N GLU A 160 -5.49 8.37 -1.50
CA GLU A 160 -5.05 8.12 -2.88
C GLU A 160 -5.98 8.77 -3.92
N LEU A 161 -7.27 8.81 -3.63
CA LEU A 161 -8.22 9.74 -4.24
C LEU A 161 -8.47 10.89 -3.28
N HIS A 162 -8.47 12.12 -3.79
CA HIS A 162 -8.72 13.30 -2.99
C HIS A 162 -9.53 14.32 -3.77
N GLY A 163 -10.49 14.91 -3.10
CA GLY A 163 -11.36 15.92 -3.70
C GLY A 163 -12.56 16.24 -2.83
N ILE A 164 -13.35 17.21 -3.28
CA ILE A 164 -14.56 17.65 -2.62
C ILE A 164 -15.72 17.50 -3.63
N VAL A 165 -16.77 16.81 -3.23
CA VAL A 165 -17.93 16.55 -4.06
C VAL A 165 -19.17 17.17 -3.42
N PRO A 166 -19.91 18.06 -4.10
CA PRO A 166 -21.16 18.54 -3.61
C PRO A 166 -22.21 17.44 -3.61
N VAL A 167 -22.89 17.26 -2.48
CA VAL A 167 -23.92 16.25 -2.29
C VAL A 167 -25.18 16.90 -1.78
N ILE A 168 -26.12 17.14 -2.67
CA ILE A 168 -27.45 17.63 -2.31
C ILE A 168 -28.34 16.43 -2.00
N GLY A 169 -28.69 16.25 -0.73
CA GLY A 169 -29.44 15.08 -0.28
C GLY A 169 -28.56 13.87 -0.05
N GLN A 170 -28.69 12.81 -0.83
CA GLN A 170 -27.84 11.61 -0.78
C GLN A 170 -27.29 11.27 -2.17
N ARG A 171 -26.06 10.79 -2.21
CA ARG A 171 -25.47 10.17 -3.39
C ARG A 171 -25.02 8.75 -3.06
N ARG A 172 -24.78 7.95 -4.08
CA ARG A 172 -24.16 6.64 -3.90
C ARG A 172 -22.64 6.78 -3.84
N LEU A 173 -22.01 5.87 -3.09
CA LEU A 173 -20.55 5.87 -2.93
C LEU A 173 -19.82 5.89 -4.27
N PHE A 174 -20.21 5.05 -5.22
CA PHE A 174 -19.54 4.97 -6.52
C PHE A 174 -19.68 6.25 -7.35
N ASP A 175 -20.80 6.97 -7.21
CA ASP A 175 -20.99 8.26 -7.90
C ASP A 175 -20.02 9.32 -7.34
N VAL A 176 -19.76 9.27 -6.02
CA VAL A 176 -18.81 10.17 -5.37
C VAL A 176 -17.37 9.83 -5.79
N LEU A 177 -17.00 8.55 -5.76
CA LEU A 177 -15.66 8.10 -6.17
C LEU A 177 -15.41 8.39 -7.66
N ALA A 178 -16.38 8.17 -8.52
CA ALA A 178 -16.30 8.47 -9.95
C ALA A 178 -16.14 9.97 -10.20
N ALA A 179 -16.87 10.82 -9.47
CA ALA A 179 -16.77 12.27 -9.60
C ALA A 179 -15.36 12.78 -9.23
N VAL A 180 -14.73 12.22 -8.20
CA VAL A 180 -13.37 12.56 -7.80
C VAL A 180 -12.34 11.99 -8.79
N GLY A 181 -12.53 10.73 -9.21
CA GLY A 181 -11.63 10.07 -10.15
C GLY A 181 -11.60 10.76 -11.53
N ALA A 182 -12.75 11.26 -11.99
CA ALA A 182 -12.84 12.00 -13.24
C ALA A 182 -12.23 13.42 -13.16
N GLY A 183 -12.31 14.06 -11.98
CA GLY A 183 -11.77 15.41 -11.74
C GLY A 183 -10.27 15.46 -11.51
N GLY A 184 -9.65 14.36 -11.08
CA GLY A 184 -8.21 14.28 -10.83
C GLY A 184 -7.33 14.18 -12.09
N GLY A 185 -7.92 14.11 -13.27
CA GLY A 185 -7.22 13.90 -14.55
C GLY A 185 -6.69 15.15 -15.23
N ALA A 186 -6.77 16.34 -14.65
CA ALA A 186 -6.26 17.56 -15.27
C ALA A 186 -4.79 17.90 -14.95
N GLY A 187 -4.06 17.00 -14.32
CA GLY A 187 -2.66 17.24 -13.96
C GLY A 187 -1.81 15.98 -13.95
N SER A 188 -1.12 15.76 -15.05
CA SER A 188 0.13 15.01 -15.18
C SER A 188 0.11 13.49 -15.09
N GLY A 189 0.62 12.92 -16.17
CA GLY A 189 1.40 11.69 -16.14
C GLY A 189 0.76 10.51 -16.81
N VAL A 190 1.21 10.38 -18.01
CA VAL A 190 1.17 9.16 -18.83
C VAL A 190 1.38 7.93 -17.96
N GLY A 191 0.34 7.07 -17.79
CA GLY A 191 0.54 5.73 -17.27
C GLY A 191 -0.42 5.21 -16.21
N ALA A 192 -1.35 5.99 -15.67
CA ALA A 192 -2.35 5.43 -14.77
C ALA A 192 -3.46 4.77 -15.59
N THR A 193 -3.28 3.51 -15.92
CA THR A 193 -4.37 2.63 -16.34
C THR A 193 -5.33 2.54 -15.17
N SER A 194 -6.41 3.32 -15.22
CA SER A 194 -7.55 3.16 -14.33
C SER A 194 -8.14 1.79 -14.63
N VAL A 195 -7.78 0.81 -13.81
CA VAL A 195 -8.47 -0.47 -13.80
C VAL A 195 -9.85 -0.18 -13.23
N VAL A 196 -10.85 -0.21 -14.10
CA VAL A 196 -12.26 -0.16 -13.69
C VAL A 196 -12.55 -1.48 -12.97
N VAL A 197 -12.18 -1.54 -11.71
CA VAL A 197 -12.53 -2.65 -10.85
C VAL A 197 -13.86 -2.28 -10.19
N GLY A 198 -14.90 -2.98 -10.57
CA GLY A 198 -16.18 -2.93 -9.88
C GLY A 198 -16.85 -1.56 -9.82
N GLY A 199 -16.98 -0.83 -10.92
CA GLY A 199 -17.89 0.33 -11.03
C GLY A 199 -17.44 1.65 -10.39
N GLY A 200 -16.33 1.71 -9.69
CA GLY A 200 -15.91 2.91 -8.92
C GLY A 200 -14.63 3.60 -9.37
N GLY A 201 -14.03 3.27 -10.51
CA GLY A 201 -12.89 4.04 -11.07
C GLY A 201 -11.70 4.28 -10.12
N LEU A 202 -11.42 3.36 -9.17
CA LEU A 202 -10.29 3.50 -8.27
C LEU A 202 -8.96 3.32 -9.02
N PRO A 203 -7.94 4.15 -8.76
CA PRO A 203 -6.60 3.91 -9.26
C PRO A 203 -6.04 2.58 -8.71
N ALA A 204 -5.18 1.92 -9.48
CA ALA A 204 -4.58 0.63 -9.09
C ALA A 204 -3.77 0.69 -7.79
N THR A 205 -3.37 1.89 -7.38
CA THR A 205 -2.64 2.18 -6.15
C THR A 205 -3.55 2.41 -4.93
N ALA A 206 -4.87 2.53 -5.16
CA ALA A 206 -5.84 2.71 -4.10
C ALA A 206 -6.26 1.38 -3.47
N SER A 207 -6.49 1.45 -2.17
CA SER A 207 -7.04 0.35 -1.40
C SER A 207 -8.49 0.07 -1.78
N HIS A 208 -8.86 -1.21 -1.80
CA HIS A 208 -10.26 -1.61 -1.92
C HIS A 208 -11.02 -1.44 -0.61
N VAL A 209 -10.31 -1.37 0.52
CA VAL A 209 -10.94 -1.11 1.82
C VAL A 209 -10.96 0.38 2.09
N LEU A 210 -12.15 0.92 2.22
CA LEU A 210 -12.41 2.32 2.46
C LEU A 210 -12.92 2.53 3.87
N THR A 211 -12.60 3.69 4.44
CA THR A 211 -13.13 4.12 5.73
C THR A 211 -13.98 5.36 5.52
N ILE A 212 -15.20 5.35 6.02
CA ILE A 212 -16.12 6.47 5.93
C ILE A 212 -16.40 6.99 7.34
N ASN A 213 -15.95 8.19 7.60
CA ASN A 213 -16.27 8.91 8.82
C ASN A 213 -17.57 9.69 8.60
N ARG A 214 -18.63 9.22 9.22
CA ARG A 214 -19.96 9.81 9.09
C ARG A 214 -20.23 10.79 10.20
N TYR A 215 -20.70 11.99 9.81
CA TYR A 215 -21.01 13.02 10.81
C TYR A 215 -22.08 12.52 11.81
N GLY A 216 -21.79 12.73 13.11
CA GLY A 216 -22.67 12.27 14.20
C GLY A 216 -22.58 10.79 14.55
N MET A 217 -21.63 10.03 13.96
CA MET A 217 -21.29 8.67 14.37
C MET A 217 -19.91 8.64 15.04
N ALA A 218 -19.80 7.93 16.17
CA ALA A 218 -18.53 7.81 16.90
C ALA A 218 -17.56 6.80 16.26
N GLN A 219 -18.10 5.79 15.55
CA GLN A 219 -17.29 4.76 14.93
C GLN A 219 -17.26 4.93 13.41
N PRO A 220 -16.11 4.76 12.79
CA PRO A 220 -15.99 4.77 11.34
C PRO A 220 -16.70 3.56 10.71
N ILE A 221 -17.22 3.74 9.52
CA ILE A 221 -17.77 2.68 8.69
C ILE A 221 -16.62 2.18 7.81
N VAL A 222 -16.26 0.91 7.94
CA VAL A 222 -15.21 0.27 7.15
C VAL A 222 -15.84 -0.69 6.17
N ILE A 223 -15.60 -0.49 4.88
CA ILE A 223 -16.16 -1.31 3.80
C ILE A 223 -15.06 -1.80 2.88
N ASP A 224 -15.24 -3.00 2.34
CA ASP A 224 -14.39 -3.57 1.31
C ASP A 224 -15.15 -3.61 -0.01
N LEU A 225 -14.68 -2.85 -1.00
CA LEU A 225 -15.29 -2.81 -2.34
C LEU A 225 -15.12 -4.12 -3.10
N GLY A 226 -14.18 -4.97 -2.66
CA GLY A 226 -13.89 -6.24 -3.32
C GLY A 226 -13.44 -6.08 -4.78
N THR A 227 -13.22 -7.21 -5.42
CA THR A 227 -12.88 -7.29 -6.85
C THR A 227 -14.02 -7.84 -7.70
N ASP A 228 -15.11 -8.29 -7.07
CA ASP A 228 -16.26 -8.88 -7.73
C ASP A 228 -17.34 -7.80 -7.97
N PRO A 229 -17.67 -7.47 -9.24
CA PRO A 229 -18.67 -6.45 -9.56
C PRO A 229 -20.05 -6.71 -8.96
N ALA A 230 -20.46 -7.96 -8.85
CA ALA A 230 -21.77 -8.33 -8.30
C ALA A 230 -21.86 -8.02 -6.79
N LYS A 231 -20.77 -8.28 -6.04
CA LYS A 231 -20.68 -7.93 -4.63
C LYS A 231 -20.51 -6.44 -4.43
N SER A 232 -19.77 -5.78 -5.31
CA SER A 232 -19.58 -4.32 -5.28
C SER A 232 -20.91 -3.56 -5.36
N ALA A 233 -21.87 -4.04 -6.12
CA ALA A 233 -23.20 -3.40 -6.22
C ALA A 233 -23.93 -3.35 -4.86
N LEU A 234 -23.75 -4.37 -4.01
CA LEU A 234 -24.34 -4.44 -2.67
C LEU A 234 -23.66 -3.48 -1.67
N ILE A 235 -22.47 -3.01 -2.00
CA ILE A 235 -21.65 -2.15 -1.13
C ILE A 235 -21.72 -0.68 -1.57
N ASN A 236 -22.50 -0.40 -2.63
CA ASN A 236 -22.75 0.96 -3.08
C ASN A 236 -23.68 1.70 -2.11
N ILE A 237 -23.17 2.00 -0.93
CA ILE A 237 -23.90 2.60 0.19
C ILE A 237 -24.26 4.07 -0.09
N PRO A 238 -25.32 4.60 0.56
CA PRO A 238 -25.64 6.02 0.51
C PRO A 238 -24.58 6.84 1.28
N ILE A 239 -24.12 7.88 0.66
CA ILE A 239 -23.22 8.89 1.20
C ILE A 239 -24.00 10.17 1.44
N PHE A 240 -23.79 10.80 2.57
CA PHE A 240 -24.51 11.97 3.03
C PHE A 240 -23.60 13.20 3.11
N PRO A 241 -24.17 14.41 3.13
CA PRO A 241 -23.39 15.62 3.40
C PRO A 241 -22.58 15.52 4.69
N ARG A 242 -21.36 16.07 4.67
CA ARG A 242 -20.40 16.08 5.79
C ARG A 242 -19.77 14.70 6.07
N ASP A 243 -20.01 13.67 5.23
CA ASP A 243 -19.25 12.42 5.30
C ASP A 243 -17.82 12.68 4.78
N THR A 244 -16.83 12.03 5.39
CA THR A 244 -15.45 12.02 4.93
C THR A 244 -15.08 10.61 4.53
N ILE A 245 -14.72 10.42 3.25
CA ILE A 245 -14.30 9.14 2.70
C ILE A 245 -12.77 9.09 2.67
N ILE A 246 -12.20 8.12 3.34
CA ILE A 246 -10.76 7.89 3.35
C ILE A 246 -10.46 6.72 2.42
N VAL A 247 -9.64 6.99 1.40
CA VAL A 247 -9.17 6.01 0.41
C VAL A 247 -7.68 5.75 0.66
N PRO A 248 -7.32 4.75 1.46
CA PRO A 248 -5.93 4.49 1.76
C PRO A 248 -5.18 4.02 0.51
N ARG A 249 -3.87 4.18 0.52
CA ARG A 249 -2.99 3.56 -0.47
C ARG A 249 -2.81 2.09 -0.18
N VAL A 250 -2.68 1.27 -1.22
CA VAL A 250 -2.28 -0.14 -1.07
C VAL A 250 -0.85 -0.18 -0.55
N GLY A 251 -0.64 -0.89 0.56
CA GLY A 251 0.70 -1.17 1.05
C GLY A 251 1.46 -2.04 0.06
N VAL A 252 2.78 -1.94 0.04
CA VAL A 252 3.67 -2.74 -0.80
C VAL A 252 4.69 -3.49 0.05
N VAL A 253 5.13 -4.64 -0.44
CA VAL A 253 6.29 -5.37 0.09
C VAL A 253 7.38 -5.32 -0.95
N TYR A 254 8.59 -4.98 -0.54
CA TYR A 254 9.74 -4.93 -1.43
C TYR A 254 10.48 -6.27 -1.44
N VAL A 255 10.68 -6.85 -2.62
CA VAL A 255 11.41 -8.10 -2.82
C VAL A 255 12.75 -7.80 -3.47
N LEU A 256 13.83 -8.20 -2.79
CA LEU A 256 15.20 -7.93 -3.21
C LEU A 256 16.08 -9.18 -3.13
N GLY A 257 17.19 -9.18 -3.88
CA GLY A 257 18.22 -10.23 -3.84
C GLY A 257 17.96 -11.37 -4.80
N ALA A 258 18.19 -12.61 -4.39
CA ALA A 258 18.17 -13.78 -5.25
C ALA A 258 16.76 -14.33 -5.55
N PHE A 259 15.80 -13.46 -5.83
CA PHE A 259 14.51 -13.83 -6.43
C PHE A 259 14.57 -13.67 -7.94
N LYS A 260 13.69 -14.37 -8.66
CA LYS A 260 13.62 -14.25 -10.13
C LYS A 260 13.09 -12.91 -10.57
N ILE A 261 12.09 -12.37 -9.86
CA ILE A 261 11.51 -11.05 -10.08
C ILE A 261 11.71 -10.26 -8.80
N GLN A 262 12.36 -9.11 -8.92
CA GLN A 262 12.58 -8.17 -7.84
C GLN A 262 11.68 -6.95 -8.05
N GLY A 263 11.29 -6.28 -6.97
CA GLY A 263 10.46 -5.09 -7.04
C GLY A 263 9.46 -4.97 -5.91
N ALA A 264 8.52 -4.05 -6.06
CA ALA A 264 7.44 -3.83 -5.13
C ALA A 264 6.23 -4.71 -5.49
N ILE A 265 5.76 -5.49 -4.53
CA ILE A 265 4.57 -6.35 -4.67
C ILE A 265 3.46 -5.73 -3.83
N PRO A 266 2.32 -5.33 -4.44
CA PRO A 266 1.21 -4.77 -3.70
C PRO A 266 0.56 -5.82 -2.79
N LEU A 267 0.21 -5.40 -1.57
CA LEU A 267 -0.51 -6.22 -0.62
C LEU A 267 -1.97 -6.37 -1.07
N GLN A 268 -2.44 -7.60 -1.19
CA GLN A 268 -3.87 -7.86 -1.40
C GLN A 268 -4.59 -7.78 -0.04
N GLN A 269 -5.55 -6.88 0.09
CA GLN A 269 -6.15 -6.55 1.37
C GLN A 269 -7.15 -7.58 1.92
N ASN A 270 -7.71 -8.42 1.05
CA ASN A 270 -8.72 -9.41 1.45
C ASN A 270 -8.14 -10.71 1.98
N SER A 271 -6.83 -10.85 1.99
CA SER A 271 -6.15 -12.04 2.49
C SER A 271 -4.76 -11.63 2.99
N PRO A 272 -4.38 -12.04 4.21
CA PRO A 272 -3.05 -11.75 4.70
C PRO A 272 -2.03 -12.28 3.71
N ILE A 273 -1.09 -11.40 3.31
CA ILE A 273 -0.03 -11.77 2.40
C ILE A 273 1.09 -12.41 3.22
N THR A 274 1.41 -13.65 2.90
CA THR A 274 2.45 -14.40 3.58
C THR A 274 3.73 -14.41 2.76
N LEU A 275 4.85 -14.78 3.39
CA LEU A 275 6.14 -14.89 2.73
C LEU A 275 6.09 -15.81 1.52
N MET A 276 5.40 -16.95 1.63
CA MET A 276 5.29 -17.92 0.52
C MET A 276 4.48 -17.37 -0.66
N LYS A 277 3.41 -16.59 -0.39
CA LYS A 277 2.66 -15.92 -1.44
C LYS A 277 3.52 -14.88 -2.17
N VAL A 278 4.26 -14.06 -1.43
CA VAL A 278 5.19 -13.07 -2.01
C VAL A 278 6.30 -13.76 -2.79
N ALA A 279 6.88 -14.84 -2.25
CA ALA A 279 7.89 -15.61 -2.97
C ALA A 279 7.34 -16.19 -4.28
N ALA A 280 6.10 -16.67 -4.30
CA ALA A 280 5.45 -17.16 -5.52
C ALA A 280 5.23 -16.05 -6.55
N LEU A 281 4.73 -14.87 -6.11
CA LEU A 281 4.56 -13.69 -6.97
C LEU A 281 5.89 -13.17 -7.54
N ALA A 282 6.99 -13.31 -6.78
CA ALA A 282 8.34 -13.01 -7.23
C ALA A 282 8.95 -14.09 -8.16
N GLY A 283 8.14 -15.03 -8.64
CA GLY A 283 8.59 -16.11 -9.52
C GLY A 283 9.44 -17.20 -8.83
N GLY A 284 9.45 -17.18 -7.51
CA GLY A 284 10.24 -18.09 -6.67
C GLY A 284 11.68 -17.66 -6.42
N PRO A 285 12.34 -18.28 -5.43
CA PRO A 285 13.75 -18.04 -5.16
C PRO A 285 14.63 -18.54 -6.32
N GLY A 286 15.65 -17.76 -6.68
CA GLY A 286 16.65 -18.14 -7.66
C GLY A 286 17.58 -19.24 -7.13
N PHE A 287 18.21 -19.99 -8.04
CA PHE A 287 19.14 -21.08 -7.71
C PHE A 287 20.29 -20.61 -6.79
N GLU A 288 20.76 -19.38 -6.99
CA GLU A 288 21.84 -18.75 -6.21
C GLU A 288 21.43 -18.36 -4.80
N GLY A 289 20.12 -18.40 -4.46
CA GLY A 289 19.62 -17.97 -3.17
C GLY A 289 20.09 -18.84 -2.00
N LYS A 290 20.33 -18.20 -0.85
CA LYS A 290 20.54 -18.85 0.44
C LYS A 290 19.19 -19.08 1.11
N PHE A 291 18.55 -20.21 0.86
CA PHE A 291 17.19 -20.53 1.33
C PHE A 291 17.05 -20.61 2.85
N ASN A 292 18.17 -20.83 3.55
CA ASN A 292 18.21 -20.87 5.00
C ASN A 292 18.47 -19.51 5.69
N ASP A 293 18.68 -18.43 4.92
CA ASP A 293 19.00 -17.08 5.44
C ASP A 293 18.18 -16.00 4.75
N LEU A 294 16.91 -16.27 4.43
CA LEU A 294 16.00 -15.20 4.00
C LEU A 294 15.79 -14.23 5.16
N ARG A 295 15.74 -12.95 4.85
CA ARG A 295 15.58 -11.88 5.83
C ARG A 295 14.36 -11.04 5.52
N ILE A 296 13.46 -10.93 6.50
CA ILE A 296 12.38 -9.97 6.50
C ILE A 296 12.84 -8.77 7.31
N ILE A 297 12.96 -7.63 6.68
CA ILE A 297 13.40 -6.39 7.31
C ILE A 297 12.18 -5.51 7.46
N ARG A 298 11.80 -5.25 8.70
CA ARG A 298 10.66 -4.41 9.07
C ARG A 298 11.14 -3.16 9.76
N THR A 299 10.62 -2.02 9.33
CA THR A 299 10.91 -0.73 9.96
C THR A 299 9.65 -0.20 10.62
N THR A 300 9.67 -0.06 11.95
CA THR A 300 8.56 0.52 12.72
C THR A 300 9.08 1.80 13.39
N GLY A 301 8.62 2.95 12.87
CA GLY A 301 9.15 4.25 13.26
C GLY A 301 10.65 4.35 12.98
N THR A 302 11.47 4.52 14.00
CA THR A 302 12.95 4.58 13.91
C THR A 302 13.62 3.23 14.12
N THR A 303 12.90 2.20 14.53
CA THR A 303 13.46 0.88 14.85
C THR A 303 13.38 -0.03 13.63
N ARG A 304 14.55 -0.62 13.29
CA ARG A 304 14.68 -1.60 12.23
C ARG A 304 14.84 -2.99 12.83
N GLN A 305 13.95 -3.91 12.48
CA GLN A 305 13.95 -5.29 12.92
C GLN A 305 14.29 -6.20 11.73
N VAL A 306 15.10 -7.23 11.97
CA VAL A 306 15.48 -8.22 10.95
C VAL A 306 15.13 -9.61 11.45
N VAL A 307 14.15 -10.22 10.81
CA VAL A 307 13.71 -11.60 11.07
C VAL A 307 14.37 -12.51 10.04
N ARG A 308 15.10 -13.54 10.49
CA ARG A 308 15.68 -14.56 9.60
C ARG A 308 14.74 -15.74 9.49
N VAL A 309 14.47 -16.15 8.26
CA VAL A 309 13.55 -17.24 7.95
C VAL A 309 14.24 -18.28 7.06
N ASP A 310 14.10 -19.54 7.39
CA ASP A 310 14.51 -20.64 6.54
C ASP A 310 13.32 -21.06 5.65
N ILE A 311 13.36 -20.66 4.38
CA ILE A 311 12.30 -20.96 3.42
C ILE A 311 12.05 -22.47 3.33
N THR A 312 13.10 -23.28 3.42
CA THR A 312 12.98 -24.74 3.31
C THR A 312 12.14 -25.31 4.46
N LYS A 313 12.28 -24.76 5.65
CA LYS A 313 11.47 -25.16 6.81
C LYS A 313 10.03 -24.72 6.69
N VAL A 314 9.77 -23.54 6.11
CA VAL A 314 8.42 -23.05 5.84
C VAL A 314 7.72 -23.92 4.80
N ILE A 315 8.39 -24.21 3.67
CA ILE A 315 7.86 -25.09 2.61
C ILE A 315 7.50 -26.47 3.16
N ASN A 316 8.33 -27.00 4.06
CA ASN A 316 8.12 -28.32 4.65
C ASN A 316 7.12 -28.31 5.83
N GLY A 317 6.49 -27.17 6.14
CA GLY A 317 5.53 -27.02 7.22
C GLY A 317 6.13 -27.12 8.65
N LYS A 318 7.47 -27.05 8.77
CA LYS A 318 8.15 -27.12 10.08
C LYS A 318 8.12 -25.80 10.84
N VAL A 319 7.91 -24.70 10.12
CA VAL A 319 7.78 -23.34 10.67
C VAL A 319 6.55 -22.71 10.00
N PRO A 320 5.72 -21.97 10.74
CA PRO A 320 4.58 -21.29 10.16
C PRO A 320 5.04 -20.25 9.12
N ASP A 321 4.21 -20.03 8.09
CA ASP A 321 4.47 -19.05 7.03
C ASP A 321 4.24 -17.64 7.60
N PRO A 322 5.28 -16.78 7.70
CA PRO A 322 5.15 -15.48 8.32
C PRO A 322 4.29 -14.53 7.48
N VAL A 323 3.41 -13.80 8.16
CA VAL A 323 2.61 -12.74 7.56
C VAL A 323 3.47 -11.47 7.38
N LEU A 324 3.42 -10.89 6.19
CA LEU A 324 4.13 -9.67 5.86
C LEU A 324 3.23 -8.44 6.07
N GLN A 325 3.87 -7.33 6.39
CA GLN A 325 3.23 -6.03 6.56
C GLN A 325 3.65 -5.07 5.43
N ALA A 326 2.92 -3.97 5.29
CA ALA A 326 3.31 -2.90 4.39
C ALA A 326 4.71 -2.39 4.73
N GLU A 327 5.49 -2.06 3.70
CA GLU A 327 6.87 -1.58 3.77
C GLU A 327 7.90 -2.63 4.26
N ASP A 328 7.50 -3.91 4.44
CA ASP A 328 8.47 -4.97 4.70
C ASP A 328 9.38 -5.16 3.48
N ILE A 329 10.67 -5.39 3.75
CA ILE A 329 11.65 -5.75 2.73
C ILE A 329 11.99 -7.24 2.88
N VAL A 330 11.66 -8.04 1.89
CA VAL A 330 12.00 -9.45 1.81
C VAL A 330 13.31 -9.58 1.02
N PHE A 331 14.39 -9.88 1.72
CA PHE A 331 15.71 -9.96 1.13
C PHE A 331 16.24 -11.41 1.16
N LEU A 332 16.55 -11.96 -0.01
CA LEU A 332 17.16 -13.28 -0.16
C LEU A 332 18.65 -13.12 -0.55
N PRO A 333 19.61 -13.36 0.36
CA PRO A 333 21.02 -13.29 0.03
C PRO A 333 21.41 -14.32 -1.03
N SER A 334 22.36 -13.99 -1.90
CA SER A 334 22.96 -14.95 -2.84
C SER A 334 24.11 -15.71 -2.19
N SER A 335 24.30 -16.97 -2.59
CA SER A 335 25.50 -17.74 -2.27
C SER A 335 26.59 -17.44 -3.29
N PRO A 336 27.78 -16.97 -2.89
CA PRO A 336 28.85 -16.60 -3.83
C PRO A 336 29.23 -17.76 -4.76
N MET A 337 29.31 -18.99 -4.21
CA MET A 337 29.64 -20.17 -4.98
C MET A 337 28.59 -20.52 -6.04
N LYS A 338 27.29 -20.47 -5.66
CA LYS A 338 26.20 -20.72 -6.62
C LYS A 338 26.08 -19.61 -7.67
N ALA A 339 26.34 -18.36 -7.26
CA ALA A 339 26.36 -17.22 -8.17
C ALA A 339 27.49 -17.35 -9.20
N ALA A 340 28.69 -17.79 -8.79
CA ALA A 340 29.80 -18.06 -9.69
C ALA A 340 29.47 -19.19 -10.69
N ILE A 341 28.76 -20.22 -10.26
CA ILE A 341 28.29 -21.30 -11.15
C ILE A 341 27.32 -20.74 -12.20
N LYS A 342 26.36 -19.94 -11.77
CA LYS A 342 25.35 -19.34 -12.66
C LYS A 342 25.96 -18.37 -13.68
N SER A 343 26.97 -17.61 -13.30
CA SER A 343 27.65 -16.63 -14.18
C SER A 343 28.65 -17.27 -15.17
N GLY A 344 28.72 -18.59 -15.21
CA GLY A 344 29.67 -19.30 -16.08
C GLY A 344 31.13 -19.28 -15.58
N GLY A 345 31.36 -18.80 -14.34
CA GLY A 345 32.70 -18.74 -13.77
C GLY A 345 33.43 -20.10 -13.69
N ILE A 346 32.66 -21.20 -13.60
CA ILE A 346 33.23 -22.56 -13.63
C ILE A 346 33.69 -22.95 -15.05
N SER A 347 32.93 -22.57 -16.07
CA SER A 347 33.34 -22.85 -17.48
C SER A 347 34.61 -22.08 -17.84
N THR A 348 34.78 -20.87 -17.33
CA THR A 348 36.00 -20.08 -17.51
C THR A 348 37.19 -20.71 -16.78
N LEU A 349 37.00 -21.20 -15.55
CA LEU A 349 38.04 -21.92 -14.81
C LEU A 349 38.42 -23.26 -15.48
N LEU A 350 37.44 -24.03 -15.95
CA LEU A 350 37.68 -25.26 -16.72
C LEU A 350 38.38 -24.95 -18.04
N GLY A 351 38.05 -23.86 -18.70
CA GLY A 351 38.74 -23.41 -19.92
C GLY A 351 40.20 -23.06 -19.65
N ILE A 352 40.51 -22.36 -18.55
CA ILE A 352 41.86 -22.04 -18.16
C ILE A 352 42.63 -23.31 -17.80
N ILE A 353 42.03 -24.25 -17.07
CA ILE A 353 42.68 -25.54 -16.72
C ILE A 353 42.93 -26.37 -17.98
N SER A 354 42.00 -26.41 -18.94
CA SER A 354 42.22 -27.14 -20.18
C SER A 354 43.36 -26.57 -21.03
N ILE A 355 43.45 -25.22 -21.08
CA ILE A 355 44.57 -24.56 -21.79
C ILE A 355 45.91 -24.86 -21.07
N LEU A 356 45.90 -24.90 -19.74
CA LEU A 356 47.11 -25.18 -18.95
C LEU A 356 47.56 -26.67 -19.17
N VAL A 357 46.62 -27.61 -19.18
CA VAL A 357 46.90 -29.05 -19.46
C VAL A 357 47.45 -29.23 -20.84
N VAL A 358 46.90 -28.55 -21.85
CA VAL A 358 47.43 -28.59 -23.23
C VAL A 358 48.86 -27.99 -23.30
N ALA A 359 49.09 -26.86 -22.59
CA ALA A 359 50.41 -26.22 -22.56
C ALA A 359 51.51 -27.03 -21.82
N ILE A 360 51.11 -27.93 -20.93
CA ILE A 360 52.06 -28.81 -20.19
C ILE A 360 52.37 -30.10 -21.02
N ASN A 361 51.48 -30.49 -21.96
CA ASN A 361 51.66 -31.70 -22.78
C ASN A 361 52.35 -31.44 -24.14
N GLN A 362 52.73 -30.22 -24.44
CA GLN A 362 53.62 -29.84 -25.54
C GLN A 362 55.05 -29.60 -25.02
#